data_1cb711f7c17fa72b83f50433ffdcff94
#
_entry.id   1cb711f7c17fa72b83f50433ffdcff94
#
_cell.length_a   1.000
_cell.length_b   1.000
_cell.length_c   1.000
_cell.angle_alpha   90.00
_cell.angle_beta   90.00
_cell.angle_gamma   90.00
#
_symmetry.space_group_name_H-M   'P 1'
#
loop_
_entity.id
_entity.type
_entity.pdbx_description
1 polymer ?
#
loop_
_entity_poly.entity_id
_entity_poly.type
_entity_poly.pdbx_seq_one_letter_code
_entity_poly.pdbx_strand_id
1 'polypeptide(L)'
;MDLSTLAAFALFVAVMTGTPGPGNLTFMAIGATSGYRTAFPVIVASQLGSLVLNLCVAFGLGQVMAEGGPLVTVFKVLSMTYMAYLAWRIVSLSIKPKGDVRLPSFWEGILIHPLSPKTWAMSLVAFTTFFAGNGLALGENAALLTGGLLIGGTIAHSIWALVGVSILAVLGDGPLLRATTITMAGGMLAATAWAMLL
;
A
#
# COMPACT_ATOMS: atom_id res chain seq x y z
N MET A 1 11.02 -24.79 3.55
CA MET A 1 11.76 -23.52 3.70
C MET A 1 12.51 -23.57 5.03
N ASP A 2 13.81 -23.30 5.05
CA ASP A 2 14.58 -23.29 6.29
C ASP A 2 14.33 -22.02 7.13
N LEU A 3 14.78 -22.04 8.40
CA LEU A 3 14.54 -20.95 9.33
C LEU A 3 15.23 -19.63 8.90
N SER A 4 16.39 -19.73 8.26
CA SER A 4 17.15 -18.56 7.79
C SER A 4 16.44 -17.85 6.66
N THR A 5 15.91 -18.59 5.69
CA THR A 5 15.10 -18.04 4.59
C THR A 5 13.80 -17.44 5.10
N LEU A 6 13.14 -18.08 6.08
CA LEU A 6 11.94 -17.51 6.69
C LEU A 6 12.22 -16.21 7.43
N ALA A 7 13.32 -16.13 8.18
CA ALA A 7 13.76 -14.93 8.87
C ALA A 7 14.12 -13.80 7.89
N ALA A 8 14.81 -14.11 6.79
CA ALA A 8 15.12 -13.15 5.73
C ALA A 8 13.83 -12.63 5.05
N PHE A 9 12.88 -13.51 4.77
CA PHE A 9 11.56 -13.11 4.24
C PHE A 9 10.80 -12.21 5.23
N ALA A 10 10.77 -12.55 6.53
CA ALA A 10 10.13 -11.73 7.54
C ALA A 10 10.77 -10.34 7.65
N LEU A 11 12.11 -10.25 7.59
CA LEU A 11 12.82 -8.97 7.56
C LEU A 11 12.49 -8.18 6.29
N PHE A 12 12.49 -8.83 5.12
CA PHE A 12 12.07 -8.22 3.85
C PHE A 12 10.65 -7.63 3.97
N VAL A 13 9.70 -8.41 4.48
CA VAL A 13 8.32 -7.97 4.69
C VAL A 13 8.28 -6.75 5.60
N ALA A 14 8.97 -6.78 6.76
CA ALA A 14 8.98 -5.66 7.71
C ALA A 14 9.53 -4.38 7.08
N VAL A 15 10.64 -4.48 6.35
CA VAL A 15 11.26 -3.32 5.68
C VAL A 15 10.37 -2.80 4.56
N MET A 16 9.91 -3.67 3.67
CA MET A 16 9.18 -3.26 2.46
C MET A 16 7.78 -2.74 2.77
N THR A 17 7.06 -3.35 3.71
CA THR A 17 5.75 -2.85 4.13
C THR A 17 5.87 -1.60 5.03
N GLY A 18 6.93 -1.49 5.81
CA GLY A 18 7.21 -0.36 6.69
C GLY A 18 7.67 0.90 5.96
N THR A 19 8.31 0.79 4.79
CA THR A 19 8.79 1.97 4.04
C THR A 19 7.64 2.83 3.51
N PRO A 20 7.81 4.18 3.45
CA PRO A 20 6.81 5.08 2.90
C PRO A 20 6.36 4.65 1.50
N GLY A 21 5.07 4.70 1.27
CA GLY A 21 4.46 4.39 -0.02
C GLY A 21 3.00 4.85 -0.07
N PRO A 22 2.32 4.73 -1.23
CA PRO A 22 0.97 5.26 -1.41
C PRO A 22 -0.01 4.80 -0.33
N GLY A 23 -0.05 3.50 -0.01
CA GLY A 23 -0.91 2.97 1.05
C GLY A 23 -0.59 3.56 2.41
N ASN A 24 0.69 3.52 2.84
CA ASN A 24 1.12 4.01 4.14
C ASN A 24 0.78 5.50 4.33
N LEU A 25 1.04 6.33 3.31
CA LEU A 25 0.73 7.76 3.37
C LEU A 25 -0.78 8.02 3.38
N THR A 26 -1.57 7.21 2.67
CA THR A 26 -3.04 7.26 2.71
C THR A 26 -3.55 6.96 4.12
N PHE A 27 -3.09 5.87 4.76
CA PHE A 27 -3.53 5.49 6.11
C PHE A 27 -3.08 6.49 7.16
N MET A 28 -1.86 7.03 7.04
CA MET A 28 -1.38 8.11 7.90
C MET A 28 -2.27 9.36 7.76
N ALA A 29 -2.64 9.76 6.56
CA ALA A 29 -3.50 10.91 6.33
C ALA A 29 -4.93 10.70 6.88
N ILE A 30 -5.52 9.51 6.70
CA ILE A 30 -6.82 9.18 7.29
C ILE A 30 -6.71 9.20 8.82
N GLY A 31 -5.65 8.63 9.39
CA GLY A 31 -5.38 8.66 10.83
C GLY A 31 -5.28 10.09 11.37
N ALA A 32 -4.54 10.95 10.67
CA ALA A 32 -4.33 12.36 11.04
C ALA A 32 -5.61 13.21 10.93
N THR A 33 -6.54 12.87 10.05
CA THR A 33 -7.76 13.68 9.83
C THR A 33 -8.99 13.12 10.52
N SER A 34 -9.07 11.80 10.70
CA SER A 34 -10.31 11.10 11.07
C SER A 34 -10.13 10.00 12.12
N GLY A 35 -8.89 9.77 12.56
CA GLY A 35 -8.54 8.82 13.59
C GLY A 35 -8.40 7.36 13.12
N TYR A 36 -7.81 6.53 13.97
CA TYR A 36 -7.50 5.12 13.67
C TYR A 36 -8.75 4.27 13.37
N ARG A 37 -9.83 4.47 14.13
CA ARG A 37 -11.07 3.71 13.95
C ARG A 37 -11.66 3.88 12.55
N THR A 38 -11.46 5.03 11.94
CA THR A 38 -11.87 5.32 10.57
C THR A 38 -10.90 4.73 9.53
N ALA A 39 -9.61 4.72 9.84
CA ALA A 39 -8.59 4.12 8.97
C ALA A 39 -8.73 2.60 8.89
N PHE A 40 -9.08 1.92 9.97
CA PHE A 40 -9.04 0.47 10.09
C PHE A 40 -9.90 -0.27 9.03
N PRO A 41 -11.17 0.10 8.76
CA PRO A 41 -11.94 -0.54 7.68
C PRO A 41 -11.31 -0.38 6.30
N VAL A 42 -10.65 0.75 6.03
CA VAL A 42 -9.96 1.00 4.77
C VAL A 42 -8.68 0.16 4.69
N ILE A 43 -7.96 -0.05 5.82
CA ILE A 43 -6.82 -0.97 5.90
C ILE A 43 -7.29 -2.40 5.58
N VAL A 44 -8.37 -2.87 6.20
CA VAL A 44 -8.93 -4.21 5.93
C VAL A 44 -9.29 -4.36 4.45
N ALA A 45 -9.96 -3.37 3.88
CA ALA A 45 -10.30 -3.36 2.45
C ALA A 45 -9.05 -3.45 1.56
N SER A 46 -8.01 -2.67 1.88
CA SER A 46 -6.77 -2.69 1.11
C SER A 46 -6.05 -4.04 1.19
N GLN A 47 -6.13 -4.71 2.33
CA GLN A 47 -5.57 -6.05 2.49
C GLN A 47 -6.31 -7.10 1.64
N LEU A 48 -7.62 -6.97 1.44
CA LEU A 48 -8.35 -7.81 0.47
C LEU A 48 -7.85 -7.59 -0.96
N GLY A 49 -7.57 -6.33 -1.33
CA GLY A 49 -6.92 -6.03 -2.61
C GLY A 49 -5.51 -6.62 -2.72
N SER A 50 -4.73 -6.53 -1.63
CA SER A 50 -3.39 -7.13 -1.55
C SER A 50 -3.44 -8.66 -1.65
N LEU A 51 -4.41 -9.30 -1.03
CA LEU A 51 -4.65 -10.75 -1.15
C LEU A 51 -4.78 -11.17 -2.62
N VAL A 52 -5.66 -10.51 -3.36
CA VAL A 52 -5.87 -10.80 -4.78
C VAL A 52 -4.59 -10.59 -5.59
N LEU A 53 -3.91 -9.45 -5.38
CA LEU A 53 -2.65 -9.15 -6.07
C LEU A 53 -1.57 -10.22 -5.80
N ASN A 54 -1.34 -10.57 -4.54
CA ASN A 54 -0.31 -11.53 -4.16
C ASN A 54 -0.60 -12.93 -4.73
N LEU A 55 -1.86 -13.34 -4.75
CA LEU A 55 -2.27 -14.59 -5.41
C LEU A 55 -2.03 -14.50 -6.93
N CYS A 56 -2.38 -13.40 -7.58
CA CYS A 56 -2.11 -13.19 -9.01
C CYS A 56 -0.59 -13.29 -9.31
N VAL A 57 0.26 -12.71 -8.46
CA VAL A 57 1.71 -12.80 -8.63
C VAL A 57 2.19 -14.24 -8.44
N ALA A 58 1.74 -14.93 -7.39
CA ALA A 58 2.11 -16.32 -7.12
C ALA A 58 1.69 -17.27 -8.27
N PHE A 59 0.55 -17.03 -8.90
CA PHE A 59 0.06 -17.81 -10.03
C PHE A 59 0.55 -17.33 -11.42
N GLY A 60 1.56 -16.47 -11.49
CA GLY A 60 2.30 -16.16 -12.71
C GLY A 60 1.97 -14.84 -13.38
N LEU A 61 0.93 -14.08 -12.95
CA LEU A 61 0.63 -12.77 -13.54
C LEU A 61 1.75 -11.76 -13.34
N GLY A 62 2.59 -11.95 -12.31
CA GLY A 62 3.78 -11.14 -12.08
C GLY A 62 4.79 -11.20 -13.24
N GLN A 63 4.94 -12.35 -13.89
CA GLN A 63 5.81 -12.50 -15.06
C GLN A 63 5.26 -11.72 -16.25
N VAL A 64 3.96 -11.81 -16.51
CA VAL A 64 3.30 -11.04 -17.57
C VAL A 64 3.48 -9.53 -17.36
N MET A 65 3.43 -9.08 -16.12
CA MET A 65 3.68 -7.67 -15.78
C MET A 65 5.16 -7.28 -15.97
N ALA A 66 6.10 -8.21 -15.76
CA ALA A 66 7.53 -7.96 -15.96
C ALA A 66 7.93 -7.91 -17.45
N GLU A 67 7.23 -8.62 -18.33
CA GLU A 67 7.50 -8.65 -19.76
C GLU A 67 7.12 -7.34 -20.49
N GLY A 68 6.33 -6.47 -19.85
CA GLY A 68 5.92 -5.21 -20.44
C GLY A 68 4.74 -5.32 -21.40
N GLY A 69 4.62 -4.35 -22.32
CA GLY A 69 3.58 -4.34 -23.34
C GLY A 69 2.33 -3.52 -23.01
N PRO A 70 1.26 -3.61 -23.84
CA PRO A 70 0.06 -2.77 -23.73
C PRO A 70 -0.64 -2.88 -22.36
N LEU A 71 -0.66 -4.10 -21.78
CA LEU A 71 -1.27 -4.35 -20.47
C LEU A 71 -0.59 -3.53 -19.37
N VAL A 72 0.75 -3.49 -19.37
CA VAL A 72 1.53 -2.72 -18.41
C VAL A 72 1.33 -1.23 -18.60
N THR A 73 1.21 -0.76 -19.84
CA THR A 73 0.91 0.65 -20.14
C THR A 73 -0.47 1.05 -19.58
N VAL A 74 -1.50 0.23 -19.81
CA VAL A 74 -2.84 0.46 -19.24
C VAL A 74 -2.78 0.46 -17.70
N PHE A 75 -2.07 -0.49 -17.12
CA PHE A 75 -1.86 -0.55 -15.67
C PHE A 75 -1.18 0.72 -15.13
N LYS A 76 -0.11 1.20 -15.78
CA LYS A 76 0.59 2.44 -15.39
C LYS A 76 -0.36 3.64 -15.41
N VAL A 77 -1.16 3.80 -16.45
CA VAL A 77 -2.15 4.89 -16.57
C VAL A 77 -3.21 4.80 -15.47
N LEU A 78 -3.80 3.63 -15.26
CA LEU A 78 -4.80 3.42 -14.20
C LEU A 78 -4.23 3.68 -12.81
N SER A 79 -3.01 3.20 -12.54
CA SER A 79 -2.32 3.41 -11.27
C SER A 79 -2.05 4.89 -11.00
N MET A 80 -1.52 5.63 -11.98
CA MET A 80 -1.26 7.07 -11.83
C MET A 80 -2.55 7.85 -11.61
N THR A 81 -3.59 7.54 -12.38
CA THR A 81 -4.91 8.19 -12.25
C THR A 81 -5.50 7.94 -10.87
N TYR A 82 -5.43 6.70 -10.39
CA TYR A 82 -5.96 6.35 -9.08
C TYR A 82 -5.15 6.98 -7.93
N MET A 83 -3.83 7.01 -8.05
CA MET A 83 -2.98 7.68 -7.04
C MET A 83 -3.20 9.19 -7.03
N ALA A 84 -3.40 9.83 -8.18
CA ALA A 84 -3.77 11.24 -8.26
C ALA A 84 -5.14 11.51 -7.60
N TYR A 85 -6.12 10.63 -7.83
CA TYR A 85 -7.41 10.68 -7.16
C TYR A 85 -7.28 10.55 -5.63
N LEU A 86 -6.49 9.58 -5.14
CA LEU A 86 -6.24 9.43 -3.70
C LEU A 86 -5.53 10.64 -3.11
N ALA A 87 -4.52 11.19 -3.79
CA ALA A 87 -3.82 12.39 -3.35
C ALA A 87 -4.77 13.57 -3.21
N TRP A 88 -5.63 13.78 -4.21
CA TRP A 88 -6.68 14.81 -4.14
C TRP A 88 -7.63 14.57 -2.96
N ARG A 89 -8.05 13.32 -2.72
CA ARG A 89 -8.90 12.95 -1.58
C ARG A 89 -8.22 13.27 -0.25
N ILE A 90 -6.94 12.89 -0.08
CA ILE A 90 -6.13 13.16 1.12
C ILE A 90 -6.05 14.67 1.38
N VAL A 91 -5.73 15.47 0.37
CA VAL A 91 -5.67 16.94 0.50
C VAL A 91 -7.04 17.51 0.86
N SER A 92 -8.11 17.00 0.23
CA SER A 92 -9.49 17.43 0.53
C SER A 92 -9.89 17.18 1.98
N LEU A 93 -9.41 16.08 2.60
CA LEU A 93 -9.65 15.77 4.02
C LEU A 93 -9.07 16.84 4.96
N SER A 94 -7.94 17.45 4.60
CA SER A 94 -7.26 18.46 5.45
C SER A 94 -7.75 19.89 5.23
N ILE A 95 -8.49 20.14 4.16
CA ILE A 95 -8.90 21.51 3.75
C ILE A 95 -10.34 21.82 4.14
N LYS A 96 -11.23 20.83 4.14
CA LYS A 96 -12.65 21.03 4.39
C LYS A 96 -13.00 20.90 5.87
N PRO A 97 -14.04 21.62 6.35
CA PRO A 97 -14.55 21.46 7.71
C PRO A 97 -14.91 20.00 8.02
N LYS A 98 -14.73 19.59 9.28
CA LYS A 98 -15.17 18.26 9.75
C LYS A 98 -16.66 18.09 9.48
N GLY A 99 -17.05 17.07 8.73
CA GLY A 99 -18.42 16.76 8.35
C GLY A 99 -18.71 16.83 6.84
N ASP A 100 -17.98 17.64 6.08
CA ASP A 100 -18.21 17.83 4.63
C ASP A 100 -17.35 16.95 3.72
N VAL A 101 -16.49 16.10 4.30
CA VAL A 101 -15.55 15.29 3.53
C VAL A 101 -15.96 13.83 3.56
N ARG A 102 -16.24 13.29 2.38
CA ARG A 102 -16.43 11.87 2.21
C ARG A 102 -15.09 11.14 2.36
N LEU A 103 -14.97 10.32 3.41
CA LEU A 103 -13.83 9.44 3.62
C LEU A 103 -13.71 8.41 2.48
N PRO A 104 -12.49 7.88 2.21
CA PRO A 104 -12.35 6.75 1.29
C PRO A 104 -13.27 5.61 1.69
N SER A 105 -14.06 5.13 0.75
CA SER A 105 -14.96 4.02 0.96
C SER A 105 -14.20 2.69 1.05
N PHE A 106 -14.86 1.65 1.55
CA PHE A 106 -14.32 0.30 1.54
C PHE A 106 -13.89 -0.14 0.13
N TRP A 107 -14.69 0.13 -0.90
CA TRP A 107 -14.38 -0.22 -2.28
C TRP A 107 -13.17 0.54 -2.85
N GLU A 108 -13.03 1.80 -2.49
CA GLU A 108 -11.83 2.57 -2.82
C GLU A 108 -10.59 1.99 -2.12
N GLY A 109 -10.75 1.53 -0.87
CA GLY A 109 -9.69 0.85 -0.13
C GLY A 109 -9.14 -0.38 -0.84
N ILE A 110 -10.01 -1.24 -1.41
CA ILE A 110 -9.61 -2.45 -2.13
C ILE A 110 -8.63 -2.16 -3.27
N LEU A 111 -8.77 -1.02 -3.95
CA LEU A 111 -7.96 -0.67 -5.12
C LEU A 111 -6.56 -0.12 -4.76
N ILE A 112 -6.30 0.23 -3.51
CA ILE A 112 -5.01 0.86 -3.09
C ILE A 112 -3.81 -0.02 -3.49
N HIS A 113 -3.83 -1.30 -3.18
CA HIS A 113 -2.71 -2.21 -3.47
C HIS A 113 -2.69 -2.72 -4.90
N PRO A 114 -3.79 -3.17 -5.51
CA PRO A 114 -3.80 -3.58 -6.91
C PRO A 114 -3.36 -2.50 -7.89
N LEU A 115 -3.61 -1.23 -7.57
CA LEU A 115 -3.17 -0.08 -8.38
C LEU A 115 -1.89 0.59 -7.86
N SER A 116 -1.13 -0.07 -6.98
CA SER A 116 0.15 0.41 -6.48
C SER A 116 1.33 -0.30 -7.15
N PRO A 117 2.15 0.39 -7.97
CA PRO A 117 3.35 -0.21 -8.58
C PRO A 117 4.32 -0.78 -7.54
N LYS A 118 4.46 -0.09 -6.39
CA LYS A 118 5.29 -0.57 -5.27
C LYS A 118 4.85 -1.94 -4.79
N THR A 119 3.53 -2.18 -4.67
CA THR A 119 3.02 -3.46 -4.15
C THR A 119 3.26 -4.59 -5.14
N TRP A 120 3.12 -4.34 -6.46
CA TRP A 120 3.47 -5.32 -7.50
C TRP A 120 4.94 -5.68 -7.46
N ALA A 121 5.84 -4.68 -7.45
CA ALA A 121 7.28 -4.90 -7.39
C ALA A 121 7.67 -5.67 -6.12
N MET A 122 7.14 -5.28 -4.96
CA MET A 122 7.40 -5.95 -3.69
C MET A 122 6.97 -7.42 -3.71
N SER A 123 5.76 -7.70 -4.18
CA SER A 123 5.22 -9.07 -4.24
C SER A 123 6.01 -9.93 -5.23
N LEU A 124 6.36 -9.38 -6.40
CA LEU A 124 7.16 -10.09 -7.41
C LEU A 124 8.57 -10.40 -6.90
N VAL A 125 9.26 -9.42 -6.32
CA VAL A 125 10.60 -9.61 -5.73
C VAL A 125 10.54 -10.64 -4.60
N ALA A 126 9.53 -10.56 -3.72
CA ALA A 126 9.35 -11.54 -2.66
C ALA A 126 9.17 -12.95 -3.22
N PHE A 127 8.31 -13.11 -4.23
CA PHE A 127 8.06 -14.42 -4.83
C PHE A 127 9.32 -14.97 -5.49
N THR A 128 9.98 -14.19 -6.33
CA THR A 128 11.18 -14.66 -7.07
C THR A 128 12.38 -14.93 -6.18
N THR A 129 12.53 -14.17 -5.08
CA THR A 129 13.69 -14.31 -4.17
C THR A 129 13.52 -15.46 -3.18
N PHE A 130 12.31 -15.65 -2.63
CA PHE A 130 12.12 -16.56 -1.49
C PHE A 130 11.33 -17.83 -1.82
N PHE A 131 10.55 -17.82 -2.93
CA PHE A 131 9.60 -18.88 -3.21
C PHE A 131 9.84 -19.59 -4.54
N ALA A 132 10.43 -18.94 -5.54
CA ALA A 132 10.74 -19.58 -6.80
C ALA A 132 11.80 -20.67 -6.61
N GLY A 133 11.49 -21.90 -7.04
CA GLY A 133 12.45 -23.02 -7.02
C GLY A 133 12.79 -23.58 -5.63
N ASN A 134 12.07 -23.25 -4.58
CA ASN A 134 12.34 -23.72 -3.22
C ASN A 134 11.84 -25.15 -2.91
N GLY A 135 11.25 -25.84 -3.89
CA GLY A 135 10.77 -27.22 -3.77
C GLY A 135 9.41 -27.38 -3.08
N LEU A 136 8.79 -26.31 -2.60
CA LEU A 136 7.44 -26.34 -2.05
C LEU A 136 6.37 -26.34 -3.17
N ALA A 137 5.19 -26.85 -2.86
CA ALA A 137 4.07 -26.78 -3.77
C ALA A 137 3.64 -25.31 -4.02
N LEU A 138 3.08 -25.03 -5.21
CA LEU A 138 2.66 -23.68 -5.59
C LEU A 138 1.68 -23.07 -4.59
N GLY A 139 0.72 -23.87 -4.08
CA GLY A 139 -0.25 -23.43 -3.07
C GLY A 139 0.40 -23.06 -1.74
N GLU A 140 1.43 -23.79 -1.30
CA GLU A 140 2.20 -23.46 -0.08
C GLU A 140 2.97 -22.16 -0.23
N ASN A 141 3.62 -21.96 -1.38
CA ASN A 141 4.31 -20.73 -1.73
C ASN A 141 3.36 -19.53 -1.76
N ALA A 142 2.19 -19.69 -2.39
CA ALA A 142 1.16 -18.67 -2.44
C ALA A 142 0.63 -18.30 -1.05
N ALA A 143 0.43 -19.31 -0.17
CA ALA A 143 -0.03 -19.09 1.20
C ALA A 143 1.01 -18.36 2.05
N LEU A 144 2.29 -18.75 1.98
CA LEU A 144 3.38 -18.13 2.74
C LEU A 144 3.63 -16.69 2.28
N LEU A 145 3.75 -16.46 0.96
CA LEU A 145 3.89 -15.13 0.38
C LEU A 145 2.75 -14.21 0.85
N THR A 146 1.53 -14.66 0.60
CA THR A 146 0.33 -13.88 0.86
C THR A 146 0.15 -13.63 2.36
N GLY A 147 0.28 -14.67 3.18
CA GLY A 147 0.16 -14.58 4.64
C GLY A 147 1.18 -13.61 5.25
N GLY A 148 2.45 -13.72 4.85
CA GLY A 148 3.50 -12.82 5.31
C GLY A 148 3.25 -11.37 4.95
N LEU A 149 2.92 -11.10 3.68
CA LEU A 149 2.65 -9.73 3.21
C LEU A 149 1.36 -9.14 3.81
N LEU A 150 0.31 -9.94 4.04
CA LEU A 150 -0.92 -9.48 4.69
C LEU A 150 -0.67 -9.14 6.17
N ILE A 151 0.04 -9.99 6.90
CA ILE A 151 0.36 -9.75 8.32
C ILE A 151 1.24 -8.51 8.43
N GLY A 152 2.36 -8.46 7.73
CA GLY A 152 3.27 -7.32 7.76
C GLY A 152 2.62 -6.02 7.29
N GLY A 153 1.83 -6.10 6.21
CA GLY A 153 1.06 -4.96 5.69
C GLY A 153 0.05 -4.44 6.71
N THR A 154 -0.72 -5.32 7.35
CA THR A 154 -1.70 -4.91 8.37
C THR A 154 -1.03 -4.20 9.55
N ILE A 155 0.09 -4.74 10.03
CA ILE A 155 0.87 -4.14 11.11
C ILE A 155 1.41 -2.77 10.67
N ALA A 156 2.10 -2.71 9.53
CA ALA A 156 2.70 -1.47 9.03
C ALA A 156 1.65 -0.38 8.79
N HIS A 157 0.54 -0.69 8.12
CA HIS A 157 -0.53 0.27 7.85
C HIS A 157 -1.21 0.77 9.12
N SER A 158 -1.37 -0.11 10.12
CA SER A 158 -1.88 0.29 11.45
C SER A 158 -0.91 1.24 12.16
N ILE A 159 0.39 0.96 12.13
CA ILE A 159 1.43 1.85 12.68
C ILE A 159 1.37 3.22 11.97
N TRP A 160 1.33 3.26 10.64
CA TRP A 160 1.24 4.49 9.88
C TRP A 160 -0.03 5.29 10.18
N ALA A 161 -1.18 4.63 10.34
CA ALA A 161 -2.42 5.28 10.76
C ALA A 161 -2.30 5.87 12.17
N LEU A 162 -1.67 5.16 13.13
CA LEU A 162 -1.43 5.64 14.48
C LEU A 162 -0.42 6.80 14.51
N VAL A 163 0.62 6.78 13.67
CA VAL A 163 1.51 7.92 13.47
C VAL A 163 0.71 9.14 13.01
N GLY A 164 -0.24 8.96 12.09
CA GLY A 164 -1.15 10.02 11.68
C GLY A 164 -1.98 10.60 12.83
N VAL A 165 -2.55 9.74 13.68
CA VAL A 165 -3.26 10.17 14.89
C VAL A 165 -2.37 11.00 15.81
N SER A 166 -1.11 10.59 15.99
CA SER A 166 -0.13 11.31 16.82
C SER A 166 0.21 12.66 16.20
N ILE A 167 0.34 12.76 14.89
CA ILE A 167 0.56 14.03 14.17
C ILE A 167 -0.60 15.00 14.46
N LEU A 168 -1.85 14.54 14.38
CA LEU A 168 -3.02 15.36 14.69
C LEU A 168 -2.99 15.85 16.15
N ALA A 169 -2.63 14.96 17.09
CA ALA A 169 -2.56 15.31 18.51
C ALA A 169 -1.52 16.40 18.81
N VAL A 170 -0.40 16.41 18.05
CA VAL A 170 0.69 17.39 18.23
C VAL A 170 0.42 18.70 17.48
N LEU A 171 -0.05 18.61 16.22
CA LEU A 171 -0.20 19.78 15.34
C LEU A 171 -1.58 20.46 15.46
N GLY A 172 -2.58 19.75 15.99
CA GLY A 172 -3.96 20.22 16.01
C GLY A 172 -4.58 20.40 14.60
N ASP A 173 -5.77 20.94 14.54
CA ASP A 173 -6.46 21.27 13.28
C ASP A 173 -6.00 22.66 12.79
N GLY A 174 -4.86 22.73 12.10
CA GLY A 174 -4.29 23.99 11.69
C GLY A 174 -3.54 23.98 10.36
N PRO A 175 -2.97 25.12 9.96
CA PRO A 175 -2.20 25.23 8.70
C PRO A 175 -1.06 24.23 8.59
N LEU A 176 -0.46 23.85 9.73
CA LEU A 176 0.66 22.91 9.76
C LEU A 176 0.21 21.48 9.44
N LEU A 177 -0.93 21.02 9.98
CA LEU A 177 -1.51 19.74 9.59
C LEU A 177 -1.82 19.69 8.08
N ARG A 178 -2.39 20.78 7.56
CA ARG A 178 -2.68 20.91 6.13
C ARG A 178 -1.42 20.83 5.28
N ALA A 179 -0.35 21.56 5.65
CA ALA A 179 0.93 21.51 4.96
C ALA A 179 1.52 20.10 4.96
N THR A 180 1.49 19.42 6.12
CA THR A 180 1.94 18.04 6.29
C THR A 180 1.17 17.10 5.35
N THR A 181 -0.16 17.19 5.30
CA THR A 181 -1.01 16.34 4.47
C THR A 181 -0.76 16.57 2.96
N ILE A 182 -0.55 17.83 2.54
CA ILE A 182 -0.19 18.17 1.15
C ILE A 182 1.19 17.57 0.80
N THR A 183 2.16 17.68 1.70
CA THR A 183 3.49 17.10 1.51
C THR A 183 3.42 15.57 1.37
N MET A 184 2.61 14.90 2.18
CA MET A 184 2.37 13.46 2.08
C MET A 184 1.74 13.07 0.73
N ALA A 185 0.72 13.80 0.29
CA ALA A 185 0.07 13.57 -1.00
C ALA A 185 1.03 13.77 -2.18
N GLY A 186 1.84 14.83 -2.12
CA GLY A 186 2.90 15.08 -3.11
C GLY A 186 3.97 13.99 -3.12
N GLY A 187 4.42 13.56 -1.94
CA GLY A 187 5.37 12.45 -1.78
C GLY A 187 4.83 11.12 -2.33
N MET A 188 3.54 10.84 -2.12
CA MET A 188 2.87 9.68 -2.68
C MET A 188 2.89 9.69 -4.21
N LEU A 189 2.56 10.82 -4.83
CA LEU A 189 2.57 10.97 -6.29
C LEU A 189 3.99 10.86 -6.86
N ALA A 190 4.95 11.53 -6.23
CA ALA A 190 6.35 11.46 -6.63
C ALA A 190 6.90 10.03 -6.55
N ALA A 191 6.63 9.31 -5.46
CA ALA A 191 7.03 7.91 -5.30
C ALA A 191 6.38 6.99 -6.33
N THR A 192 5.10 7.23 -6.67
CA THR A 192 4.39 6.45 -7.70
C THR A 192 4.98 6.73 -9.08
N ALA A 193 5.21 8.00 -9.43
CA ALA A 193 5.81 8.38 -10.71
C ALA A 193 7.21 7.79 -10.85
N TRP A 194 8.03 7.88 -9.82
CA TRP A 194 9.37 7.28 -9.79
C TRP A 194 9.33 5.76 -10.05
N ALA A 195 8.45 5.05 -9.35
CA ALA A 195 8.30 3.60 -9.51
C ALA A 195 7.81 3.17 -10.91
N MET A 196 7.24 4.09 -11.69
CA MET A 196 6.80 3.83 -13.07
C MET A 196 7.89 4.12 -14.13
N LEU A 197 8.93 4.85 -13.74
CA LEU A 197 10.06 5.18 -14.63
C LEU A 197 11.16 4.09 -14.58
N LEU A 198 11.18 3.29 -13.52
CA LEU A 198 12.05 2.12 -13.38
C LEU A 198 11.48 0.89 -14.07
#